data_27324269fbd75253ad89c08d96fd8a6c
#
_entry.id   27324269fbd75253ad89c08d96fd8a6c
#
_cell.length_a   1.000
_cell.length_b   1.000
_cell.length_c   1.000
_cell.angle_alpha   90.00
_cell.angle_beta   90.00
_cell.angle_gamma   90.00
#
_symmetry.space_group_name_H-M   'P 1'
#
loop_
_entity.id
_entity.type
_entity.pdbx_description
1 polymer ?
#
loop_
_entity_poly.entity_id
_entity_poly.type
_entity_poly.pdbx_seq_one_letter_code
_entity_poly.pdbx_strand_id
1 'polypeptide(L)'
;MVPAPIGIYVQISDQAGKMADKADKMKARLPRGFVDRVPDDLRAAEKMMATIREVYDLYGFEPVETPLVEYTDALGKFLPDQDRPNEGVFSFLDDDDQWLSLRYDLTAPLARYVAENFESLPKPYRSYRNGWVFRNEKPGPGRFRQFMQFDADTVGAPNVSADAEMCMMMADTLERLGIRRGGDYVIRVNNRKVLDGVLDAIGLQGEGNAAKRLNVLRAIDKLDKFGPEGVRLLLGKGRLDESGDFTKGAELPDASIEKILSFTAAGGVTGLIRLPISTRLWRVTPRVKKA
;
A
#
# COMPACT_ATOMS: atom_id res chain seq x y z
N MET A 1 -41.25 -12.73 31.59
CA MET A 1 -41.68 -13.36 30.33
C MET A 1 -40.93 -12.69 29.19
N VAL A 2 -39.94 -13.35 28.65
CA VAL A 2 -39.14 -12.86 27.53
C VAL A 2 -39.84 -13.35 26.26
N PRO A 3 -40.16 -12.45 25.28
CA PRO A 3 -40.77 -12.91 24.04
C PRO A 3 -39.80 -13.73 23.21
N ALA A 4 -40.28 -14.83 22.64
CA ALA A 4 -39.50 -15.68 21.76
C ALA A 4 -39.07 -14.96 20.48
N PRO A 5 -37.91 -15.30 19.91
CA PRO A 5 -37.44 -14.67 18.68
C PRO A 5 -38.36 -15.02 17.50
N ILE A 6 -38.73 -13.99 16.73
CA ILE A 6 -39.50 -14.15 15.49
C ILE A 6 -38.58 -14.81 14.45
N GLY A 7 -38.78 -16.08 14.24
CA GLY A 7 -38.13 -16.83 13.15
C GLY A 7 -38.86 -16.53 11.84
N ILE A 8 -38.16 -15.92 10.88
CA ILE A 8 -38.65 -15.80 9.50
C ILE A 8 -38.40 -17.14 8.81
N TYR A 9 -39.47 -17.92 8.62
CA TYR A 9 -39.43 -19.13 7.80
C TYR A 9 -39.75 -18.76 6.36
N VAL A 10 -38.75 -18.83 5.49
CA VAL A 10 -38.98 -18.75 4.04
C VAL A 10 -39.39 -20.15 3.57
N GLN A 11 -40.68 -20.32 3.28
CA GLN A 11 -41.20 -21.53 2.68
C GLN A 11 -40.93 -21.51 1.18
N ILE A 12 -39.87 -22.20 0.74
CA ILE A 12 -39.57 -22.37 -0.68
C ILE A 12 -40.56 -23.41 -1.22
N SER A 13 -41.46 -22.98 -2.10
CA SER A 13 -42.44 -23.85 -2.70
C SER A 13 -41.77 -24.92 -3.58
N ASP A 14 -42.25 -26.14 -3.48
CA ASP A 14 -41.76 -27.36 -4.17
C ASP A 14 -41.85 -27.33 -5.72
N GLN A 15 -42.28 -26.24 -6.30
CA GLN A 15 -42.35 -26.08 -7.76
C GLN A 15 -41.01 -25.81 -8.45
N ALA A 16 -39.97 -25.45 -7.69
CA ALA A 16 -38.61 -25.30 -8.23
C ALA A 16 -37.91 -26.61 -8.54
N GLY A 17 -38.43 -27.73 -8.01
CA GLY A 17 -37.83 -29.06 -8.15
C GLY A 17 -37.96 -29.74 -9.51
N LYS A 18 -38.86 -29.28 -10.40
CA LYS A 18 -39.12 -29.94 -11.69
C LYS A 18 -38.48 -29.30 -12.94
N MET A 19 -37.84 -28.16 -12.80
CA MET A 19 -37.08 -27.54 -13.89
C MET A 19 -35.55 -27.72 -13.78
N ALA A 20 -35.07 -28.48 -12.81
CA ALA A 20 -33.63 -28.64 -12.51
C ALA A 20 -32.98 -29.89 -13.12
N ASP A 21 -33.60 -30.53 -14.11
CA ASP A 21 -32.98 -31.65 -14.81
C ASP A 21 -32.22 -31.15 -16.05
N LYS A 22 -30.93 -30.93 -15.89
CA LYS A 22 -29.85 -30.55 -16.82
C LYS A 22 -29.28 -29.14 -16.72
N ALA A 23 -29.55 -28.34 -15.72
CA ALA A 23 -28.66 -27.23 -15.44
C ALA A 23 -27.37 -27.78 -14.79
N ASP A 24 -26.25 -27.60 -15.44
CA ASP A 24 -24.91 -27.84 -14.87
C ASP A 24 -24.87 -27.19 -13.47
N LYS A 25 -24.88 -28.03 -12.41
CA LYS A 25 -25.01 -27.53 -11.04
C LYS A 25 -23.85 -26.55 -10.79
N MET A 26 -24.15 -25.28 -10.77
CA MET A 26 -23.14 -24.21 -10.52
C MET A 26 -22.42 -24.54 -9.21
N LYS A 27 -21.13 -24.84 -9.31
CA LYS A 27 -20.30 -25.16 -8.14
C LYS A 27 -20.08 -23.90 -7.32
N ALA A 28 -20.46 -23.91 -6.05
CA ALA A 28 -20.14 -22.83 -5.12
C ALA A 28 -18.61 -22.66 -5.02
N ARG A 29 -18.12 -21.47 -5.37
CA ARG A 29 -16.70 -21.17 -5.37
C ARG A 29 -16.46 -19.68 -5.20
N LEU A 30 -15.38 -19.33 -4.52
CA LEU A 30 -14.89 -17.95 -4.44
C LEU A 30 -14.06 -17.57 -5.68
N PRO A 31 -14.09 -16.32 -6.11
CA PRO A 31 -13.13 -15.81 -7.06
C PRO A 31 -11.71 -15.94 -6.52
N ARG A 32 -10.75 -16.19 -7.41
CA ARG A 32 -9.36 -16.39 -7.03
C ARG A 32 -8.79 -15.15 -6.35
N GLY A 33 -8.19 -15.31 -5.16
CA GLY A 33 -7.59 -14.22 -4.38
C GLY A 33 -8.58 -13.44 -3.50
N PHE A 34 -9.84 -13.91 -3.40
CA PHE A 34 -10.83 -13.43 -2.44
C PHE A 34 -11.06 -14.46 -1.36
N VAL A 35 -11.49 -14.02 -0.19
CA VAL A 35 -11.76 -14.88 0.97
C VAL A 35 -13.01 -14.43 1.70
N ASP A 36 -13.77 -15.38 2.24
CA ASP A 36 -14.78 -15.10 3.24
C ASP A 36 -14.10 -14.85 4.60
N ARG A 37 -14.66 -14.00 5.41
CA ARG A 37 -14.16 -13.71 6.75
C ARG A 37 -15.15 -14.21 7.78
N VAL A 38 -14.62 -14.92 8.76
CA VAL A 38 -15.41 -15.50 9.84
C VAL A 38 -15.57 -14.51 11.00
N PRO A 39 -16.54 -14.72 11.91
CA PRO A 39 -16.84 -13.75 12.98
C PRO A 39 -15.66 -13.39 13.87
N ASP A 40 -14.74 -14.32 14.16
CA ASP A 40 -13.58 -14.04 15.01
C ASP A 40 -12.58 -13.08 14.33
N ASP A 41 -12.33 -13.28 13.04
CA ASP A 41 -11.48 -12.37 12.25
C ASP A 41 -12.07 -10.96 12.18
N LEU A 42 -13.40 -10.86 11.99
CA LEU A 42 -14.10 -9.58 11.94
C LEU A 42 -14.01 -8.83 13.27
N ARG A 43 -14.30 -9.52 14.40
CA ARG A 43 -14.20 -8.92 15.74
C ARG A 43 -12.78 -8.48 16.06
N ALA A 44 -11.78 -9.28 15.70
CA ALA A 44 -10.37 -8.92 15.91
C ALA A 44 -9.97 -7.69 15.10
N ALA A 45 -10.39 -7.63 13.81
CA ALA A 45 -10.13 -6.48 12.94
C ALA A 45 -10.81 -5.20 13.45
N GLU A 46 -12.07 -5.27 13.88
CA GLU A 46 -12.82 -4.14 14.45
C GLU A 46 -12.15 -3.57 15.69
N LYS A 47 -11.72 -4.45 16.62
CA LYS A 47 -10.99 -4.04 17.82
C LYS A 47 -9.67 -3.35 17.46
N MET A 48 -8.92 -3.90 16.52
CA MET A 48 -7.67 -3.31 16.05
C MET A 48 -7.93 -1.94 15.41
N MET A 49 -8.92 -1.82 14.53
CA MET A 49 -9.28 -0.55 13.89
C MET A 49 -9.73 0.51 14.90
N ALA A 50 -10.49 0.12 15.94
CA ALA A 50 -10.89 1.05 17.00
C ALA A 50 -9.66 1.61 17.73
N THR A 51 -8.71 0.77 18.10
CA THR A 51 -7.45 1.19 18.73
C THR A 51 -6.64 2.14 17.84
N ILE A 52 -6.57 1.87 16.53
CA ILE A 52 -5.86 2.74 15.58
C ILE A 52 -6.55 4.11 15.50
N ARG A 53 -7.87 4.16 15.41
CA ARG A 53 -8.64 5.42 15.38
C ARG A 53 -8.36 6.27 16.62
N GLU A 54 -8.41 5.69 17.81
CA GLU A 54 -8.10 6.40 19.05
C GLU A 54 -6.72 7.07 19.00
N VAL A 55 -5.71 6.41 18.45
CA VAL A 55 -4.37 7.00 18.31
C VAL A 55 -4.41 8.15 17.31
N TYR A 56 -5.05 7.97 16.14
CA TYR A 56 -5.07 8.98 15.10
C TYR A 56 -5.85 10.22 15.52
N ASP A 57 -6.94 10.06 16.26
CA ASP A 57 -7.71 11.15 16.87
C ASP A 57 -6.83 11.95 17.86
N LEU A 58 -5.98 11.30 18.65
CA LEU A 58 -5.03 11.97 19.58
C LEU A 58 -3.99 12.82 18.82
N TYR A 59 -3.67 12.48 17.60
CA TYR A 59 -2.78 13.25 16.72
C TYR A 59 -3.54 14.33 15.93
N GLY A 60 -4.85 14.47 16.12
CA GLY A 60 -5.69 15.47 15.46
C GLY A 60 -5.97 15.16 14.00
N PHE A 61 -6.02 13.89 13.63
CA PHE A 61 -6.50 13.45 12.32
C PHE A 61 -8.01 13.22 12.38
N GLU A 62 -8.71 13.59 11.32
CA GLU A 62 -10.15 13.43 11.18
C GLU A 62 -10.50 12.32 10.19
N PRO A 63 -11.58 11.56 10.43
CA PRO A 63 -12.01 10.52 9.51
C PRO A 63 -12.55 11.12 8.21
N VAL A 64 -12.20 10.49 7.08
CA VAL A 64 -12.82 10.75 5.78
C VAL A 64 -13.10 9.44 5.07
N GLU A 65 -14.23 9.35 4.39
CA GLU A 65 -14.57 8.20 3.56
C GLU A 65 -14.74 8.64 2.10
N THR A 66 -14.17 7.88 1.19
CA THR A 66 -14.28 8.07 -0.24
C THR A 66 -14.93 6.84 -0.88
N PRO A 67 -15.58 6.97 -2.06
CA PRO A 67 -16.21 5.86 -2.74
C PRO A 67 -15.26 4.69 -3.02
N LEU A 68 -15.81 3.48 -3.10
CA LEU A 68 -15.08 2.27 -3.53
C LEU A 68 -14.75 2.29 -5.01
N VAL A 69 -15.55 3.02 -5.78
CA VAL A 69 -15.49 3.12 -7.24
C VAL A 69 -15.13 4.56 -7.60
N GLU A 70 -14.18 4.70 -8.49
CA GLU A 70 -13.73 5.99 -9.04
C GLU A 70 -13.68 5.90 -10.56
N TYR A 71 -13.72 7.04 -11.25
CA TYR A 71 -13.41 7.07 -12.66
C TYR A 71 -11.98 6.60 -12.91
N THR A 72 -11.79 5.75 -13.93
CA THR A 72 -10.48 5.16 -14.23
C THR A 72 -9.42 6.22 -14.57
N ASP A 73 -9.80 7.30 -15.22
CA ASP A 73 -8.90 8.42 -15.54
C ASP A 73 -8.48 9.20 -14.29
N ALA A 74 -9.34 9.32 -13.28
CA ALA A 74 -8.99 9.92 -11.99
C ALA A 74 -7.91 9.11 -11.25
N LEU A 75 -7.88 7.79 -11.44
CA LEU A 75 -6.87 6.88 -10.87
C LEU A 75 -5.64 6.74 -11.79
N GLY A 76 -5.73 7.13 -13.06
CA GLY A 76 -4.76 6.82 -14.11
C GLY A 76 -3.31 7.21 -13.79
N LYS A 77 -3.08 8.34 -13.14
CA LYS A 77 -1.73 8.80 -12.75
C LYS A 77 -1.08 7.94 -11.65
N PHE A 78 -1.86 7.18 -10.94
CA PHE A 78 -1.44 6.37 -9.80
C PHE A 78 -1.43 4.87 -10.13
N LEU A 79 -1.89 4.49 -11.34
CA LEU A 79 -1.87 3.10 -11.78
C LEU A 79 -0.44 2.66 -12.10
N PRO A 80 -0.09 1.41 -11.78
CA PRO A 80 1.24 0.87 -12.04
C PRO A 80 1.60 0.82 -13.53
N ASP A 81 0.60 0.71 -14.40
CA ASP A 81 0.76 0.65 -15.84
C ASP A 81 -0.42 1.38 -16.53
N GLN A 82 -0.12 2.54 -17.12
CA GLN A 82 -1.12 3.38 -17.79
C GLN A 82 -1.53 2.81 -19.17
N ASP A 83 -0.67 2.00 -19.78
CA ASP A 83 -0.92 1.43 -21.11
C ASP A 83 -1.84 0.20 -21.06
N ARG A 84 -2.07 -0.35 -19.86
CA ARG A 84 -2.90 -1.52 -19.62
C ARG A 84 -3.83 -1.32 -18.42
N PRO A 85 -4.93 -0.59 -18.60
CA PRO A 85 -5.80 -0.17 -17.49
C PRO A 85 -6.35 -1.33 -16.65
N ASN A 86 -6.40 -2.55 -17.19
CA ASN A 86 -6.83 -3.76 -16.45
C ASN A 86 -5.67 -4.55 -15.83
N GLU A 87 -4.42 -4.15 -16.05
CA GLU A 87 -3.27 -4.81 -15.41
C GLU A 87 -3.04 -4.20 -14.03
N GLY A 88 -3.45 -4.94 -13.01
CA GLY A 88 -3.36 -4.53 -11.60
C GLY A 88 -4.63 -3.88 -11.03
N VAL A 89 -5.60 -3.48 -11.85
CA VAL A 89 -6.84 -2.82 -11.43
C VAL A 89 -8.07 -3.59 -11.93
N PHE A 90 -9.16 -3.56 -11.19
CA PHE A 90 -10.47 -4.05 -11.64
C PHE A 90 -11.24 -2.87 -12.23
N SER A 91 -11.47 -2.89 -13.55
CA SER A 91 -12.19 -1.83 -14.26
C SER A 91 -13.35 -2.42 -15.06
N PHE A 92 -14.39 -1.63 -15.23
CA PHE A 92 -15.61 -1.98 -15.97
C PHE A 92 -16.25 -0.71 -16.57
N LEU A 93 -17.08 -0.88 -17.59
CA LEU A 93 -17.90 0.20 -18.14
C LEU A 93 -19.20 0.31 -17.35
N ASP A 94 -19.65 1.53 -17.11
CA ASP A 94 -20.99 1.82 -16.61
C ASP A 94 -22.01 1.95 -17.76
N ASP A 95 -23.25 2.29 -17.39
CA ASP A 95 -24.36 2.43 -18.36
C ASP A 95 -24.18 3.65 -19.31
N ASP A 96 -23.31 4.60 -18.96
CA ASP A 96 -22.99 5.80 -19.73
C ASP A 96 -21.68 5.66 -20.53
N ASP A 97 -21.21 4.42 -20.73
CA ASP A 97 -19.93 4.10 -21.41
C ASP A 97 -18.69 4.74 -20.76
N GLN A 98 -18.75 5.03 -19.46
CA GLN A 98 -17.63 5.56 -18.71
C GLN A 98 -16.83 4.42 -18.07
N TRP A 99 -15.52 4.49 -18.15
CA TRP A 99 -14.66 3.54 -17.45
C TRP A 99 -14.58 3.86 -15.96
N LEU A 100 -15.07 2.93 -15.14
CA LEU A 100 -14.99 2.92 -13.69
C LEU A 100 -13.99 1.88 -13.21
N SER A 101 -13.38 2.12 -12.06
CA SER A 101 -12.45 1.20 -11.43
C SER A 101 -12.73 1.04 -9.95
N LEU A 102 -12.56 -0.18 -9.43
CA LEU A 102 -12.44 -0.39 -8.00
C LEU A 102 -11.13 0.24 -7.52
N ARG A 103 -11.17 1.01 -6.44
CA ARG A 103 -9.99 1.69 -5.90
C ARG A 103 -8.87 0.71 -5.58
N TYR A 104 -7.68 1.04 -6.04
CA TYR A 104 -6.45 0.26 -5.86
C TYR A 104 -5.80 0.53 -4.49
N ASP A 105 -5.94 1.74 -3.99
CA ASP A 105 -5.50 2.23 -2.70
C ASP A 105 -6.51 3.26 -2.14
N LEU A 106 -6.18 3.87 -1.01
CA LEU A 106 -7.00 4.94 -0.42
C LEU A 106 -6.42 6.33 -0.71
N THR A 107 -5.21 6.43 -1.22
CA THR A 107 -4.52 7.71 -1.46
C THR A 107 -5.00 8.40 -2.73
N ALA A 108 -5.21 7.66 -3.84
CA ALA A 108 -5.71 8.23 -5.08
C ALA A 108 -7.12 8.84 -4.94
N PRO A 109 -8.11 8.15 -4.32
CA PRO A 109 -9.40 8.77 -4.00
C PRO A 109 -9.30 9.99 -3.09
N LEU A 110 -8.38 9.98 -2.12
CA LEU A 110 -8.13 11.16 -1.30
C LEU A 110 -7.59 12.32 -2.13
N ALA A 111 -6.66 12.07 -3.03
CA ALA A 111 -6.08 13.11 -3.89
C ALA A 111 -7.17 13.78 -4.75
N ARG A 112 -8.12 13.01 -5.32
CA ARG A 112 -9.28 13.55 -6.01
C ARG A 112 -10.15 14.39 -5.07
N TYR A 113 -10.49 13.86 -3.88
CA TYR A 113 -11.31 14.57 -2.90
C TYR A 113 -10.67 15.90 -2.47
N VAL A 114 -9.37 15.88 -2.20
CA VAL A 114 -8.63 17.10 -1.83
C VAL A 114 -8.59 18.10 -2.98
N ALA A 115 -8.40 17.63 -4.23
CA ALA A 115 -8.39 18.51 -5.40
C ALA A 115 -9.75 19.19 -5.61
N GLU A 116 -10.84 18.45 -5.44
CA GLU A 116 -12.22 18.95 -5.57
C GLU A 116 -12.58 19.97 -4.47
N ASN A 117 -12.08 19.76 -3.24
CA ASN A 117 -12.46 20.54 -2.06
C ASN A 117 -11.32 21.45 -1.55
N PHE A 118 -10.28 21.67 -2.34
CA PHE A 118 -9.02 22.29 -1.90
C PHE A 118 -9.19 23.61 -1.17
N GLU A 119 -10.09 24.49 -1.66
CA GLU A 119 -10.31 25.82 -1.08
C GLU A 119 -11.06 25.79 0.27
N SER A 120 -11.87 24.76 0.51
CA SER A 120 -12.68 24.61 1.72
C SER A 120 -11.99 23.81 2.83
N LEU A 121 -10.96 23.03 2.49
CA LEU A 121 -10.26 22.20 3.45
C LEU A 121 -9.27 23.03 4.30
N PRO A 122 -9.11 22.70 5.60
CA PRO A 122 -8.09 23.32 6.44
C PRO A 122 -6.67 23.00 5.92
N LYS A 123 -5.73 23.87 6.20
CA LYS A 123 -4.30 23.70 5.79
C LYS A 123 -3.40 23.82 7.02
N PRO A 124 -2.67 22.76 7.40
CA PRO A 124 -2.63 21.43 6.79
C PRO A 124 -3.93 20.63 6.98
N TYR A 125 -4.36 19.90 5.95
CA TYR A 125 -5.45 18.94 6.05
C TYR A 125 -4.91 17.59 6.55
N ARG A 126 -5.42 17.12 7.66
CA ARG A 126 -5.00 15.89 8.34
C ARG A 126 -6.17 14.94 8.40
N SER A 127 -6.08 13.86 7.67
CA SER A 127 -7.18 12.89 7.61
C SER A 127 -6.70 11.46 7.67
N TYR A 128 -7.54 10.59 8.22
CA TYR A 128 -7.36 9.16 8.13
C TYR A 128 -8.60 8.49 7.51
N ARG A 129 -8.40 7.31 6.99
CA ARG A 129 -9.45 6.48 6.42
C ARG A 129 -9.08 5.01 6.47
N ASN A 130 -10.09 4.17 6.54
CA ASN A 130 -9.92 2.74 6.38
C ASN A 130 -10.94 2.20 5.39
N GLY A 131 -10.55 1.19 4.64
CA GLY A 131 -11.45 0.61 3.67
C GLY A 131 -10.84 -0.50 2.83
N TRP A 132 -11.72 -1.19 2.13
CA TRP A 132 -11.33 -2.23 1.19
C TRP A 132 -10.69 -1.62 -0.04
N VAL A 133 -9.57 -2.23 -0.46
CA VAL A 133 -8.91 -1.94 -1.72
C VAL A 133 -8.77 -3.21 -2.54
N PHE A 134 -8.66 -3.04 -3.86
CA PHE A 134 -8.75 -4.14 -4.80
C PHE A 134 -7.57 -4.10 -5.77
N ARG A 135 -6.82 -5.20 -5.85
CA ARG A 135 -5.66 -5.32 -6.73
C ARG A 135 -5.79 -6.54 -7.62
N ASN A 136 -5.90 -6.32 -8.93
CA ASN A 136 -5.99 -7.40 -9.90
C ASN A 136 -4.62 -8.01 -10.22
N GLU A 137 -3.86 -8.32 -9.17
CA GLU A 137 -2.55 -8.95 -9.27
C GLU A 137 -2.64 -10.46 -9.11
N LYS A 138 -1.55 -11.17 -9.43
CA LYS A 138 -1.45 -12.61 -9.19
C LYS A 138 -1.49 -12.89 -7.67
N PRO A 139 -2.51 -13.58 -7.15
CA PRO A 139 -2.59 -13.87 -5.72
C PRO A 139 -1.58 -14.93 -5.30
N GLY A 140 -1.18 -14.88 -4.02
CA GLY A 140 -0.25 -15.81 -3.40
C GLY A 140 -0.45 -15.88 -1.89
N PRO A 141 0.38 -16.63 -1.15
CA PRO A 141 0.31 -16.68 0.31
C PRO A 141 0.42 -15.27 0.91
N GLY A 142 -0.58 -14.86 1.71
CA GLY A 142 -0.66 -13.52 2.29
C GLY A 142 -0.93 -12.37 1.31
N ARG A 143 -1.14 -12.67 0.02
CA ARG A 143 -1.39 -11.66 -1.03
C ARG A 143 -2.77 -11.87 -1.64
N PHE A 144 -3.72 -11.11 -1.14
CA PHE A 144 -5.11 -11.14 -1.57
C PHE A 144 -5.40 -10.07 -2.60
N ARG A 145 -6.46 -10.27 -3.41
CA ARG A 145 -6.97 -9.28 -4.35
C ARG A 145 -7.91 -8.25 -3.71
N GLN A 146 -8.41 -8.56 -2.52
CA GLN A 146 -9.17 -7.65 -1.67
C GLN A 146 -8.56 -7.67 -0.28
N PHE A 147 -8.17 -6.51 0.23
CA PHE A 147 -7.64 -6.37 1.59
C PHE A 147 -7.99 -4.99 2.16
N MET A 148 -7.91 -4.89 3.49
CA MET A 148 -8.18 -3.64 4.20
C MET A 148 -6.90 -2.82 4.28
N GLN A 149 -6.98 -1.54 3.91
CA GLN A 149 -5.98 -0.53 4.25
C GLN A 149 -6.50 0.36 5.39
N PHE A 150 -5.59 0.92 6.14
CA PHE A 150 -5.83 1.97 7.12
C PHE A 150 -4.73 3.02 6.92
N ASP A 151 -5.09 4.15 6.33
CA ASP A 151 -4.16 5.18 5.88
C ASP A 151 -4.40 6.50 6.62
N ALA A 152 -3.34 7.25 6.84
CA ALA A 152 -3.40 8.64 7.31
C ALA A 152 -2.49 9.52 6.45
N ASP A 153 -2.97 10.69 6.11
CA ASP A 153 -2.24 11.66 5.30
C ASP A 153 -2.34 13.08 5.89
N THR A 154 -1.25 13.81 5.75
CA THR A 154 -1.20 15.25 6.00
C THR A 154 -0.92 15.96 4.68
N VAL A 155 -1.87 16.76 4.21
CA VAL A 155 -1.76 17.51 2.95
C VAL A 155 -1.53 18.99 3.24
N GLY A 156 -0.55 19.59 2.56
CA GLY A 156 -0.25 21.02 2.68
C GLY A 156 0.61 21.41 3.89
N ALA A 157 1.33 20.46 4.50
CA ALA A 157 2.33 20.76 5.51
C ALA A 157 3.63 21.26 4.83
N PRO A 158 4.17 22.42 5.23
CA PRO A 158 5.31 23.02 4.52
C PRO A 158 6.67 22.47 4.92
N ASN A 159 6.75 21.63 5.96
CA ASN A 159 8.02 21.17 6.52
C ASN A 159 8.00 19.67 6.87
N VAL A 160 9.20 19.12 7.06
CA VAL A 160 9.42 17.69 7.34
C VAL A 160 8.99 17.24 8.74
N SER A 161 8.50 18.14 9.59
CA SER A 161 7.98 17.75 10.91
C SER A 161 6.74 16.87 10.78
N ALA A 162 5.97 17.01 9.72
CA ALA A 162 4.85 16.15 9.40
C ALA A 162 5.32 14.69 9.16
N ASP A 163 6.43 14.49 8.45
CA ASP A 163 6.99 13.15 8.23
C ASP A 163 7.44 12.51 9.55
N ALA A 164 8.08 13.29 10.42
CA ALA A 164 8.48 12.83 11.76
C ALA A 164 7.28 12.45 12.63
N GLU A 165 6.20 13.23 12.56
CA GLU A 165 4.96 12.95 13.28
C GLU A 165 4.29 11.66 12.80
N MET A 166 4.29 11.39 11.49
CA MET A 166 3.80 10.12 10.95
C MET A 166 4.58 8.92 11.52
N CYS A 167 5.90 9.04 11.65
CA CYS A 167 6.72 8.01 12.28
C CYS A 167 6.38 7.82 13.77
N MET A 168 6.11 8.90 14.50
CA MET A 168 5.71 8.86 15.89
C MET A 168 4.33 8.22 16.05
N MET A 169 3.36 8.63 15.24
CA MET A 169 2.00 8.07 15.24
C MET A 169 2.01 6.57 14.90
N MET A 170 2.85 6.15 13.95
CA MET A 170 3.04 4.73 13.65
C MET A 170 3.59 3.97 14.85
N ALA A 171 4.61 4.50 15.55
CA ALA A 171 5.16 3.87 16.75
C ALA A 171 4.12 3.74 17.87
N ASP A 172 3.39 4.82 18.17
CA ASP A 172 2.36 4.83 19.18
C ASP A 172 1.22 3.86 18.83
N THR A 173 0.86 3.74 17.57
CA THR A 173 -0.13 2.77 17.09
C THR A 173 0.33 1.33 17.33
N LEU A 174 1.56 0.99 16.95
CA LEU A 174 2.11 -0.35 17.19
C LEU A 174 2.15 -0.71 18.67
N GLU A 175 2.56 0.23 19.52
CA GLU A 175 2.62 0.02 20.96
C GLU A 175 1.22 -0.15 21.60
N ARG A 176 0.22 0.62 21.12
CA ARG A 176 -1.17 0.45 21.55
C ARG A 176 -1.77 -0.89 21.13
N LEU A 177 -1.33 -1.42 19.99
CA LEU A 177 -1.70 -2.76 19.52
C LEU A 177 -0.94 -3.89 20.24
N GLY A 178 -0.06 -3.56 21.19
CA GLY A 178 0.70 -4.53 22.00
C GLY A 178 2.04 -4.97 21.41
N ILE A 179 2.48 -4.34 20.32
CA ILE A 179 3.80 -4.60 19.72
C ILE A 179 4.85 -3.75 20.45
N ARG A 180 5.85 -4.39 21.03
CA ARG A 180 6.76 -3.74 21.98
C ARG A 180 7.89 -2.98 21.27
N ARG A 181 8.19 -1.80 21.78
CA ARG A 181 9.38 -1.04 21.39
C ARG A 181 10.66 -1.79 21.80
N GLY A 182 11.66 -1.76 20.92
CA GLY A 182 13.00 -2.26 21.23
C GLY A 182 13.28 -3.70 20.81
N GLY A 183 12.40 -4.33 20.03
CA GLY A 183 12.65 -5.69 19.52
C GLY A 183 11.63 -6.19 18.51
N ASP A 184 10.36 -5.85 18.70
CA ASP A 184 9.29 -6.43 17.90
C ASP A 184 9.04 -5.65 16.59
N TYR A 185 9.46 -4.37 16.52
CA TYR A 185 9.32 -3.56 15.30
C TYR A 185 10.46 -2.56 15.12
N VAL A 186 10.62 -2.10 13.90
CA VAL A 186 11.50 -0.99 13.50
C VAL A 186 10.80 -0.10 12.48
N ILE A 187 10.84 1.22 12.67
CA ILE A 187 10.37 2.19 11.69
C ILE A 187 11.55 2.61 10.84
N ARG A 188 11.48 2.29 9.54
CA ARG A 188 12.51 2.63 8.56
C ARG A 188 12.07 3.84 7.77
N VAL A 189 12.94 4.85 7.69
CA VAL A 189 12.73 6.06 6.89
C VAL A 189 13.79 6.16 5.82
N ASN A 190 13.41 6.66 4.65
CA ASN A 190 14.32 6.91 3.56
C ASN A 190 14.09 8.29 2.96
N ASN A 191 15.10 8.85 2.31
CA ASN A 191 14.99 10.07 1.54
C ASN A 191 15.31 9.77 0.06
N ARG A 192 14.31 9.91 -0.81
CA ARG A 192 14.46 9.64 -2.24
C ARG A 192 15.57 10.48 -2.89
N LYS A 193 15.82 11.69 -2.41
CA LYS A 193 16.91 12.56 -2.91
C LYS A 193 18.29 11.89 -2.84
N VAL A 194 18.48 10.98 -1.89
CA VAL A 194 19.73 10.21 -1.79
C VAL A 194 19.85 9.24 -2.98
N LEU A 195 18.77 8.54 -3.31
CA LEU A 195 18.74 7.66 -4.49
C LEU A 195 18.88 8.48 -5.78
N ASP A 196 18.25 9.66 -5.87
CA ASP A 196 18.42 10.56 -7.00
C ASP A 196 19.87 10.98 -7.16
N GLY A 197 20.57 11.32 -6.05
CA GLY A 197 22.01 11.63 -6.08
C GLY A 197 22.88 10.46 -6.58
N VAL A 198 22.55 9.23 -6.22
CA VAL A 198 23.24 8.02 -6.75
C VAL A 198 23.01 7.88 -8.24
N LEU A 199 21.76 8.07 -8.71
CA LEU A 199 21.41 8.00 -10.14
C LEU A 199 22.12 9.11 -10.93
N ASP A 200 22.22 10.30 -10.36
CA ASP A 200 22.94 11.42 -10.95
C ASP A 200 24.46 11.14 -11.05
N ALA A 201 25.03 10.51 -10.02
CA ALA A 201 26.46 10.14 -10.01
C ALA A 201 26.84 9.06 -11.03
N ILE A 202 25.86 8.35 -11.59
CA ILE A 202 26.06 7.37 -12.69
C ILE A 202 25.62 7.90 -14.05
N GLY A 203 25.33 9.20 -14.15
CA GLY A 203 25.00 9.89 -15.42
C GLY A 203 23.53 9.75 -15.87
N LEU A 204 22.62 9.39 -14.98
CA LEU A 204 21.19 9.28 -15.28
C LEU A 204 20.40 10.54 -14.88
N GLN A 205 20.93 11.73 -15.18
CA GLN A 205 20.26 13.02 -14.92
C GLN A 205 19.22 13.33 -16.02
N GLY A 206 18.26 14.18 -15.65
CA GLY A 206 17.30 14.78 -16.59
C GLY A 206 16.13 13.87 -16.97
N GLU A 207 15.12 14.49 -17.59
CA GLU A 207 13.85 13.84 -17.96
C GLU A 207 14.01 12.72 -19.01
N GLY A 208 14.98 12.85 -19.92
CA GLY A 208 15.27 11.82 -20.93
C GLY A 208 15.67 10.45 -20.35
N ASN A 209 16.06 10.41 -19.08
CA ASN A 209 16.44 9.18 -18.38
C ASN A 209 15.33 8.63 -17.46
N ALA A 210 14.13 9.21 -17.44
CA ALA A 210 13.08 8.86 -16.47
C ALA A 210 12.74 7.36 -16.47
N ALA A 211 12.56 6.75 -17.63
CA ALA A 211 12.29 5.31 -17.76
C ALA A 211 13.44 4.45 -17.24
N LYS A 212 14.69 4.83 -17.55
CA LYS A 212 15.89 4.11 -17.09
C LYS A 212 16.09 4.26 -15.58
N ARG A 213 15.88 5.46 -15.03
CA ARG A 213 15.86 5.70 -13.57
C ARG A 213 14.85 4.80 -12.88
N LEU A 214 13.63 4.73 -13.40
CA LEU A 214 12.58 3.88 -12.83
C LEU A 214 12.98 2.40 -12.83
N ASN A 215 13.57 1.90 -13.92
CA ASN A 215 14.02 0.52 -14.00
C ASN A 215 15.14 0.22 -13.00
N VAL A 216 16.08 1.14 -12.81
CA VAL A 216 17.14 1.02 -11.78
C VAL A 216 16.54 0.98 -10.38
N LEU A 217 15.60 1.88 -10.06
CA LEU A 217 14.93 1.89 -8.75
C LEU A 217 14.16 0.61 -8.51
N ARG A 218 13.44 0.10 -9.52
CA ARG A 218 12.73 -1.20 -9.45
C ARG A 218 13.68 -2.38 -9.25
N ALA A 219 14.90 -2.31 -9.78
CA ALA A 219 15.92 -3.35 -9.55
C ALA A 219 16.42 -3.31 -8.12
N ILE A 220 16.72 -2.11 -7.58
CA ILE A 220 17.18 -1.91 -6.19
C ILE A 220 16.12 -2.37 -5.19
N ASP A 221 14.84 -2.08 -5.44
CA ASP A 221 13.70 -2.50 -4.59
C ASP A 221 13.60 -4.03 -4.42
N LYS A 222 14.18 -4.78 -5.33
CA LYS A 222 14.20 -6.25 -5.25
C LYS A 222 15.39 -6.81 -4.46
N LEU A 223 16.19 -5.97 -3.81
CA LEU A 223 17.39 -6.39 -3.09
C LEU A 223 17.11 -7.43 -1.99
N ASP A 224 16.06 -7.21 -1.21
CA ASP A 224 15.65 -8.13 -0.13
C ASP A 224 15.19 -9.49 -0.68
N LYS A 225 14.68 -9.52 -1.92
CA LYS A 225 14.15 -10.74 -2.55
C LYS A 225 15.22 -11.54 -3.28
N PHE A 226 16.11 -10.86 -4.01
CA PHE A 226 17.04 -11.50 -4.94
C PHE A 226 18.52 -11.37 -4.53
N GLY A 227 18.80 -10.64 -3.46
CA GLY A 227 20.16 -10.36 -3.01
C GLY A 227 20.96 -9.48 -4.00
N PRO A 228 22.21 -9.15 -3.65
CA PRO A 228 23.07 -8.29 -4.48
C PRO A 228 23.31 -8.85 -5.89
N GLU A 229 23.49 -10.16 -6.03
CA GLU A 229 23.74 -10.78 -7.34
C GLU A 229 22.49 -10.74 -8.25
N GLY A 230 21.29 -10.98 -7.70
CA GLY A 230 20.06 -10.85 -8.47
C GLY A 230 19.79 -9.41 -8.90
N VAL A 231 20.13 -8.42 -8.05
CA VAL A 231 20.05 -7.00 -8.39
C VAL A 231 21.10 -6.64 -9.44
N ARG A 232 22.32 -7.16 -9.36
CA ARG A 232 23.36 -7.00 -10.39
C ARG A 232 22.86 -7.38 -11.77
N LEU A 233 22.23 -8.55 -11.90
CA LEU A 233 21.64 -9.00 -13.16
C LEU A 233 20.55 -8.05 -13.68
N LEU A 234 19.67 -7.58 -12.79
CA LEU A 234 18.59 -6.65 -13.15
C LEU A 234 19.11 -5.24 -13.50
N LEU A 235 20.20 -4.80 -12.91
CA LEU A 235 20.87 -3.56 -13.29
C LEU A 235 21.61 -3.69 -14.63
N GLY A 236 22.10 -4.89 -14.97
CA GLY A 236 22.76 -5.24 -16.21
C GLY A 236 21.79 -5.64 -17.33
N LYS A 237 22.03 -6.81 -17.92
CA LYS A 237 21.26 -7.31 -19.08
C LYS A 237 19.88 -7.84 -18.74
N GLY A 238 19.68 -8.29 -17.51
CA GLY A 238 18.43 -8.89 -17.07
C GLY A 238 18.63 -10.26 -16.39
N ARG A 239 17.50 -10.87 -16.01
CA ARG A 239 17.51 -12.12 -15.24
C ARG A 239 16.40 -13.06 -15.74
N LEU A 240 16.73 -14.36 -15.84
CA LEU A 240 15.74 -15.43 -15.93
C LEU A 240 15.22 -15.76 -14.54
N ASP A 241 13.92 -15.93 -14.39
CA ASP A 241 13.33 -16.46 -13.17
C ASP A 241 13.26 -18.01 -13.17
N GLU A 242 12.74 -18.58 -12.08
CA GLU A 242 12.60 -20.04 -11.93
C GLU A 242 11.58 -20.65 -12.89
N SER A 243 10.68 -19.86 -13.46
CA SER A 243 9.70 -20.27 -14.46
C SER A 243 10.24 -20.20 -15.90
N GLY A 244 11.45 -19.64 -16.08
CA GLY A 244 12.04 -19.43 -17.38
C GLY A 244 11.67 -18.10 -18.04
N ASP A 245 10.89 -17.24 -17.35
CA ASP A 245 10.55 -15.91 -17.85
C ASP A 245 11.74 -14.96 -17.70
N PHE A 246 12.06 -14.25 -18.80
CA PHE A 246 13.16 -13.30 -18.82
C PHE A 246 12.69 -11.88 -18.46
N THR A 247 13.25 -11.34 -17.38
CA THR A 247 13.07 -9.92 -17.02
C THR A 247 14.24 -9.13 -17.57
N LYS A 248 13.96 -8.21 -18.51
CA LYS A 248 14.95 -7.29 -19.08
C LYS A 248 15.52 -6.38 -17.99
N GLY A 249 16.84 -6.16 -18.00
CA GLY A 249 17.55 -5.28 -17.06
C GLY A 249 17.58 -3.81 -17.51
N ALA A 250 18.25 -3.01 -16.69
CA ALA A 250 18.42 -1.56 -16.93
C ALA A 250 19.56 -1.24 -17.91
N GLU A 251 20.32 -2.24 -18.34
CA GLU A 251 21.46 -2.13 -19.29
C GLU A 251 22.50 -1.07 -18.86
N LEU A 252 22.85 -1.08 -17.57
CA LEU A 252 23.90 -0.22 -17.04
C LEU A 252 25.30 -0.80 -17.31
N PRO A 253 26.31 0.06 -17.50
CA PRO A 253 27.72 -0.36 -17.50
C PRO A 253 28.13 -0.91 -16.12
N ASP A 254 29.07 -1.86 -16.11
CA ASP A 254 29.55 -2.51 -14.87
C ASP A 254 30.03 -1.51 -13.81
N ALA A 255 30.73 -0.46 -14.20
CA ALA A 255 31.19 0.60 -13.28
C ALA A 255 30.02 1.31 -12.57
N SER A 256 28.89 1.48 -13.25
CA SER A 256 27.67 2.06 -12.64
C SER A 256 26.98 1.07 -11.71
N ILE A 257 26.95 -0.20 -12.09
CA ILE A 257 26.40 -1.28 -11.26
C ILE A 257 27.18 -1.38 -9.95
N GLU A 258 28.51 -1.36 -9.99
CA GLU A 258 29.36 -1.39 -8.79
C GLU A 258 29.11 -0.20 -7.87
N LYS A 259 28.93 1.00 -8.40
CA LYS A 259 28.60 2.19 -7.60
C LYS A 259 27.25 2.01 -6.87
N ILE A 260 26.24 1.48 -7.55
CA ILE A 260 24.91 1.24 -6.95
C ILE A 260 25.01 0.15 -5.86
N LEU A 261 25.68 -0.97 -6.15
CA LEU A 261 25.82 -2.05 -5.18
C LEU A 261 26.65 -1.64 -3.97
N SER A 262 27.71 -0.87 -4.16
CA SER A 262 28.50 -0.29 -3.07
C SER A 262 27.66 0.64 -2.20
N PHE A 263 26.81 1.46 -2.82
CA PHE A 263 25.87 2.31 -2.09
C PHE A 263 24.87 1.48 -1.28
N THR A 264 24.28 0.44 -1.85
CA THR A 264 23.33 -0.44 -1.13
C THR A 264 24.02 -1.21 0.01
N ALA A 265 25.29 -1.57 -0.14
CA ALA A 265 26.08 -2.23 0.90
C ALA A 265 26.54 -1.29 2.03
N ALA A 266 26.79 -0.01 1.72
CA ALA A 266 27.27 0.97 2.70
C ALA A 266 26.28 1.27 3.84
N GLY A 267 25.01 0.98 3.65
CA GLY A 267 23.94 1.19 4.62
C GLY A 267 23.82 0.16 5.75
N GLY A 268 24.64 -0.89 5.77
CA GLY A 268 24.42 -2.04 6.66
C GLY A 268 23.11 -2.75 6.31
N VAL A 269 22.75 -3.80 7.01
CA VAL A 269 21.62 -4.74 6.75
C VAL A 269 20.26 -4.11 6.39
N THR A 270 20.13 -2.78 6.31
CA THR A 270 18.85 -2.09 6.14
C THR A 270 18.85 -0.94 5.13
N GLY A 271 19.89 -0.72 4.32
CA GLY A 271 19.91 0.43 3.38
C GLY A 271 19.81 1.81 4.06
N LEU A 272 19.95 1.88 5.37
CA LEU A 272 20.03 3.13 6.12
C LEU A 272 21.42 3.73 5.91
N ILE A 273 21.48 4.86 5.20
CA ILE A 273 22.63 5.73 5.30
C ILE A 273 22.73 6.13 6.76
N ARG A 274 23.77 5.67 7.44
CA ARG A 274 24.24 6.32 8.67
C ARG A 274 24.78 7.70 8.27
N LEU A 275 23.90 8.67 8.09
CA LEU A 275 24.30 10.02 8.31
C LEU A 275 24.78 10.07 9.75
N PRO A 276 25.93 10.72 10.06
CA PRO A 276 26.36 10.97 11.44
C PRO A 276 25.47 12.07 12.03
N ILE A 277 24.18 11.78 12.12
CA ILE A 277 23.26 12.59 12.91
C ILE A 277 23.49 12.09 14.33
N SER A 278 24.11 12.95 15.12
CA SER A 278 24.30 12.70 16.54
C SER A 278 22.98 12.15 17.12
N THR A 279 23.03 10.93 17.65
CA THR A 279 21.94 10.18 18.28
C THR A 279 21.27 10.91 19.46
N ARG A 280 21.56 12.19 19.66
CA ARG A 280 21.00 13.01 20.75
C ARG A 280 19.67 13.69 20.42
N LEU A 281 19.26 13.77 19.16
CA LEU A 281 18.01 14.46 18.77
C LEU A 281 16.74 13.62 18.83
N TRP A 282 16.83 12.30 18.99
CA TRP A 282 15.70 11.39 19.01
C TRP A 282 15.56 10.59 20.31
N ARG A 283 16.05 11.12 21.45
CA ARG A 283 15.52 10.70 22.73
C ARG A 283 14.14 11.28 22.87
N VAL A 284 13.13 10.49 22.53
CA VAL A 284 11.77 10.74 23.01
C VAL A 284 11.88 10.77 24.55
N THR A 285 11.80 11.95 25.13
CA THR A 285 11.65 12.11 26.58
C THR A 285 10.41 11.33 26.99
N PRO A 286 10.50 10.46 28.01
CA PRO A 286 9.31 9.79 28.53
C PRO A 286 8.30 10.87 28.92
N ARG A 287 7.07 10.77 28.41
CA ARG A 287 5.98 11.62 28.87
C ARG A 287 5.91 11.50 30.40
N VAL A 288 6.12 12.61 31.07
CA VAL A 288 5.85 12.76 32.49
C VAL A 288 4.42 12.33 32.74
N LYS A 289 4.21 11.24 33.52
CA LYS A 289 2.90 10.92 34.05
C LYS A 289 2.48 12.13 34.88
N LYS A 290 1.49 12.89 34.45
CA LYS A 290 0.78 13.79 35.35
C LYS A 290 -0.01 12.92 36.32
N ALA A 291 0.27 13.15 37.59
CA ALA A 291 -0.45 12.60 38.72
C ALA A 291 -1.92 13.02 38.72
#